data_b453efb9972dc14a4f98f45ae44d0584
#
_entry.id   b453efb9972dc14a4f98f45ae44d0584
#
_cell.length_a   1.000
_cell.length_b   1.000
_cell.length_c   1.000
_cell.angle_alpha   90.00
_cell.angle_beta   90.00
_cell.angle_gamma   90.00
#
_symmetry.space_group_name_H-M   'P 1'
#
loop_
_entity.id
_entity.type
_entity.pdbx_description
1 polymer ?
#
loop_
_entity_poly.entity_id
_entity_poly.type
_entity_poly.pdbx_seq_one_letter_code
_entity_poly.pdbx_strand_id
1 'polypeptide(L)'
;ETYQAIIDLKENIKSSEAYITLLEKEKLMENNEEVISLAYQVDIASSEYSEILKHFKEGSHEEKEARHKLYFAKKALDEHPLVKDYLAAYQRLRIMLEEINDILFKDISLDLCKKNLMK
;
A
#
# COMPACT_ATOMS: atom_id res chain seq x y z
N GLU A 1 25.14 -17.62 -0.38
CA GLU A 1 25.37 -16.61 -1.25
C GLU A 1 24.13 -15.97 -1.82
N THR A 2 23.19 -16.73 -2.41
CA THR A 2 21.90 -16.17 -2.80
C THR A 2 21.16 -15.61 -1.58
N TYR A 3 21.25 -16.33 -0.46
CA TYR A 3 20.63 -15.91 0.79
C TYR A 3 21.25 -14.61 1.31
N GLN A 4 22.59 -14.52 1.27
CA GLN A 4 23.29 -13.30 1.69
C GLN A 4 22.95 -12.12 0.79
N ALA A 5 22.81 -12.34 -0.52
CA ALA A 5 22.42 -11.29 -1.46
C ALA A 5 21.02 -10.74 -1.14
N ILE A 6 20.09 -11.62 -0.74
CA ILE A 6 18.75 -11.21 -0.33
C ILE A 6 18.79 -10.37 0.94
N ILE A 7 19.61 -10.77 1.92
CA ILE A 7 19.78 -10.03 3.18
C ILE A 7 20.36 -8.64 2.90
N ASP A 8 21.40 -8.56 2.07
CA ASP A 8 22.06 -7.31 1.70
C ASP A 8 21.08 -6.38 0.98
N LEU A 9 20.27 -6.93 0.07
CA LEU A 9 19.26 -6.16 -0.65
C LEU A 9 18.21 -5.60 0.33
N LYS A 10 17.75 -6.41 1.26
CA LYS A 10 16.79 -6.01 2.29
C LYS A 10 17.34 -4.85 3.13
N GLU A 11 18.60 -4.94 3.54
CA GLU A 11 19.24 -3.88 4.31
C GLU A 11 19.40 -2.62 3.50
N ASN A 12 19.76 -2.73 2.23
CA ASN A 12 19.89 -1.59 1.32
C ASN A 12 18.56 -0.89 1.12
N ILE A 13 17.46 -1.64 1.00
CA ILE A 13 16.11 -1.08 0.88
C ILE A 13 15.76 -0.30 2.16
N LYS A 14 16.02 -0.88 3.34
CA LYS A 14 15.72 -0.25 4.62
C LYS A 14 16.52 1.03 4.86
N SER A 15 17.74 1.11 4.34
CA SER A 15 18.58 2.30 4.46
C SER A 15 18.38 3.30 3.33
N SER A 16 17.53 2.98 2.34
CA SER A 16 17.26 3.89 1.22
C SER A 16 16.50 5.13 1.70
N GLU A 17 16.73 6.24 1.01
CA GLU A 17 16.05 7.50 1.28
C GLU A 17 14.53 7.35 1.14
N ALA A 18 14.07 6.59 0.15
CA ALA A 18 12.65 6.36 -0.08
C ALA A 18 11.98 5.67 1.12
N TYR A 19 12.63 4.66 1.70
CA TYR A 19 12.11 3.94 2.86
C TYR A 19 12.10 4.83 4.11
N ILE A 20 13.19 5.54 4.36
CA ILE A 20 13.32 6.45 5.50
C ILE A 20 12.25 7.54 5.43
N THR A 21 12.06 8.13 4.25
CA THR A 21 11.04 9.15 4.03
C THR A 21 9.64 8.60 4.32
N LEU A 22 9.37 7.38 3.87
CA LEU A 22 8.08 6.73 4.12
C LEU A 22 7.82 6.59 5.62
N LEU A 23 8.82 6.14 6.38
CA LEU A 23 8.69 5.98 7.84
C LEU A 23 8.45 7.32 8.55
N GLU A 24 9.12 8.37 8.09
CA GLU A 24 8.93 9.72 8.64
C GLU A 24 7.49 10.21 8.40
N LYS A 25 6.99 10.03 7.17
CA LYS A 25 5.62 10.42 6.81
C LYS A 25 4.58 9.59 7.57
N GLU A 26 4.86 8.31 7.76
CA GLU A 26 3.98 7.43 8.55
C GLU A 26 3.86 7.91 9.98
N LYS A 27 4.96 8.29 10.62
CA LYS A 27 4.95 8.80 11.99
C LYS A 27 4.18 10.10 12.11
N LEU A 28 4.36 11.02 11.16
CA LEU A 28 3.61 12.28 11.15
C LEU A 28 2.11 12.02 11.04
N MET A 29 1.73 11.08 10.21
CA MET A 29 0.35 10.70 9.99
C MET A 29 -0.26 10.06 11.24
N GLU A 30 0.45 9.11 11.86
CA GLU A 30 0.00 8.39 13.04
C GLU A 30 -0.17 9.27 14.27
N ASN A 31 0.58 10.36 14.35
CA ASN A 31 0.54 11.28 15.49
C ASN A 31 -0.40 12.47 15.27
N ASN A 32 -1.06 12.56 14.12
CA ASN A 32 -1.97 13.65 13.81
C ASN A 32 -3.41 13.29 14.18
N GLU A 33 -4.02 14.08 15.05
CA GLU A 33 -5.37 13.82 15.55
C GLU A 33 -6.43 13.87 14.46
N GLU A 34 -6.29 14.78 13.49
CA GLU A 34 -7.23 14.88 12.37
C GLU A 34 -7.20 13.62 11.52
N VAL A 35 -5.99 13.11 11.22
CA VAL A 35 -5.83 11.89 10.44
C VAL A 35 -6.41 10.69 11.18
N ILE A 36 -6.15 10.59 12.48
CA ILE A 36 -6.69 9.52 13.32
C ILE A 36 -8.22 9.54 13.28
N SER A 37 -8.81 10.73 13.42
CA SER A 37 -10.27 10.89 13.37
C SER A 37 -10.83 10.49 12.00
N LEU A 38 -10.19 10.92 10.91
CA LEU A 38 -10.60 10.57 9.55
C LEU A 38 -10.49 9.07 9.29
N ALA A 39 -9.42 8.45 9.77
CA ALA A 39 -9.23 7.00 9.65
C ALA A 39 -10.31 6.23 10.42
N TYR A 40 -10.68 6.72 11.60
CA TYR A 40 -11.75 6.14 12.40
C TYR A 40 -13.09 6.21 11.65
N GLN A 41 -13.38 7.33 10.98
CA GLN A 41 -14.59 7.47 10.18
C GLN A 41 -14.62 6.48 9.02
N VAL A 42 -13.48 6.21 8.39
CA VAL A 42 -13.38 5.19 7.34
C VAL A 42 -13.69 3.82 7.90
N ASP A 43 -13.16 3.49 9.07
CA ASP A 43 -13.40 2.19 9.72
C ASP A 43 -14.87 2.00 10.04
N ILE A 44 -15.54 3.04 10.57
CA ILE A 44 -16.97 2.99 10.86
C ILE A 44 -17.77 2.77 9.57
N ALA A 45 -17.50 3.56 8.53
CA ALA A 45 -18.20 3.45 7.26
C ALA A 45 -17.98 2.09 6.60
N SER A 46 -16.77 1.56 6.71
CA SER A 46 -16.43 0.24 6.19
C SER A 46 -17.19 -0.88 6.90
N SER A 47 -17.28 -0.80 8.24
CA SER A 47 -18.04 -1.76 9.03
C SER A 47 -19.53 -1.71 8.70
N GLU A 48 -20.09 -0.52 8.57
CA GLU A 48 -21.49 -0.32 8.20
C GLU A 48 -21.76 -0.90 6.81
N TYR A 49 -20.86 -0.66 5.86
CA TYR A 49 -21.00 -1.20 4.51
C TYR A 49 -20.98 -2.72 4.52
N SER A 50 -20.08 -3.33 5.30
CA SER A 50 -20.00 -4.79 5.43
C SER A 50 -21.30 -5.38 6.00
N GLU A 51 -21.89 -4.71 7.00
CA GLU A 51 -23.19 -5.14 7.56
C GLU A 51 -24.31 -5.03 6.55
N ILE A 52 -24.36 -3.93 5.79
CA ILE A 52 -25.38 -3.73 4.75
C ILE A 52 -25.30 -4.82 3.69
N LEU A 53 -24.08 -5.21 3.28
CA LEU A 53 -23.91 -6.27 2.27
C LEU A 53 -24.43 -7.63 2.73
N LYS A 54 -24.52 -7.87 4.03
CA LYS A 54 -25.06 -9.12 4.57
C LYS A 54 -26.60 -9.20 4.45
N HIS A 55 -27.29 -8.07 4.44
CA HIS A 55 -28.74 -8.00 4.53
C HIS A 55 -29.44 -7.43 3.30
N PHE A 56 -28.69 -6.73 2.45
CA PHE A 56 -29.25 -6.04 1.27
C PHE A 56 -28.50 -6.44 0.03
N LYS A 57 -29.20 -6.47 -1.10
CA LYS A 57 -28.62 -6.81 -2.38
C LYS A 57 -27.76 -5.68 -2.90
N GLU A 58 -26.73 -6.03 -3.65
CA GLU A 58 -25.93 -5.08 -4.39
C GLU A 58 -26.81 -4.31 -5.36
N GLY A 59 -26.66 -2.98 -5.38
CA GLY A 59 -27.49 -2.10 -6.18
C GLY A 59 -28.75 -1.59 -5.48
N SER A 60 -29.07 -2.09 -4.28
CA SER A 60 -30.17 -1.57 -3.47
C SER A 60 -29.89 -0.15 -3.00
N HIS A 61 -30.94 0.57 -2.62
CA HIS A 61 -30.79 1.93 -2.10
C HIS A 61 -29.86 1.95 -0.87
N GLU A 62 -30.03 1.00 0.03
CA GLU A 62 -29.23 0.88 1.25
C GLU A 62 -27.75 0.61 0.95
N GLU A 63 -27.47 -0.26 -0.02
CA GLU A 63 -26.09 -0.55 -0.43
C GLU A 63 -25.45 0.67 -1.06
N LYS A 64 -26.15 1.36 -1.95
CA LYS A 64 -25.62 2.56 -2.61
C LYS A 64 -25.33 3.66 -1.61
N GLU A 65 -26.21 3.88 -0.64
CA GLU A 65 -26.02 4.89 0.40
C GLU A 65 -24.80 4.59 1.26
N ALA A 66 -24.66 3.33 1.71
CA ALA A 66 -23.51 2.92 2.51
C ALA A 66 -22.21 3.03 1.72
N ARG A 67 -22.22 2.67 0.43
CA ARG A 67 -21.07 2.81 -0.45
C ARG A 67 -20.66 4.26 -0.63
N HIS A 68 -21.63 5.16 -0.78
CA HIS A 68 -21.36 6.60 -0.87
C HIS A 68 -20.70 7.12 0.41
N LYS A 69 -21.21 6.73 1.57
CA LYS A 69 -20.62 7.14 2.85
C LYS A 69 -19.17 6.68 2.96
N LEU A 70 -18.89 5.44 2.58
CA LEU A 70 -17.53 4.90 2.59
C LEU A 70 -16.64 5.65 1.61
N TYR A 71 -17.12 5.91 0.42
CA TYR A 71 -16.39 6.67 -0.60
C TYR A 71 -15.99 8.07 -0.08
N PHE A 72 -16.94 8.80 0.50
CA PHE A 72 -16.66 10.14 1.01
C PHE A 72 -15.72 10.12 2.20
N ALA A 73 -15.85 9.12 3.09
CA ALA A 73 -14.93 8.97 4.21
C ALA A 73 -13.51 8.71 3.74
N LYS A 74 -13.32 7.81 2.78
CA LYS A 74 -12.00 7.53 2.19
C LYS A 74 -11.43 8.76 1.48
N LYS A 75 -12.27 9.47 0.75
CA LYS A 75 -11.87 10.67 0.02
C LYS A 75 -11.36 11.75 0.98
N ALA A 76 -12.09 11.97 2.08
CA ALA A 76 -11.68 12.95 3.09
C ALA A 76 -10.33 12.61 3.70
N LEU A 77 -10.11 11.32 3.98
CA LEU A 77 -8.81 10.86 4.50
C LEU A 77 -7.70 11.06 3.48
N ASP A 78 -7.93 10.64 2.24
CA ASP A 78 -6.92 10.71 1.17
C ASP A 78 -6.56 12.14 0.79
N GLU A 79 -7.45 13.08 1.00
CA GLU A 79 -7.22 14.51 0.69
C GLU A 79 -6.44 15.24 1.78
N HIS A 80 -6.28 14.66 2.96
CA HIS A 80 -5.50 15.28 4.01
C HIS A 80 -4.03 15.42 3.58
N PRO A 81 -3.40 16.60 3.78
CA PRO A 81 -2.03 16.83 3.31
C PRO A 81 -1.01 15.78 3.78
N LEU A 82 -1.07 15.37 5.04
CA LEU A 82 -0.16 14.36 5.57
C LEU A 82 -0.38 13.00 4.92
N VAL A 83 -1.62 12.66 4.63
CA VAL A 83 -1.96 11.40 3.96
C VAL A 83 -1.48 11.43 2.51
N LYS A 84 -1.67 12.55 1.82
CA LYS A 84 -1.15 12.73 0.45
C LYS A 84 0.37 12.57 0.40
N ASP A 85 1.08 13.16 1.36
CA ASP A 85 2.54 13.04 1.45
C ASP A 85 2.96 11.59 1.69
N TYR A 86 2.26 10.89 2.58
CA TYR A 86 2.51 9.48 2.85
C TYR A 86 2.27 8.64 1.59
N LEU A 87 1.15 8.85 0.91
CA LEU A 87 0.82 8.09 -0.29
C LEU A 87 1.83 8.33 -1.42
N ALA A 88 2.32 9.56 -1.56
CA ALA A 88 3.36 9.86 -2.54
C ALA A 88 4.68 9.15 -2.20
N ALA A 89 5.06 9.13 -0.91
CA ALA A 89 6.25 8.42 -0.46
C ALA A 89 6.10 6.90 -0.65
N TYR A 90 4.92 6.37 -0.36
CA TYR A 90 4.61 4.96 -0.57
C TYR A 90 4.71 4.58 -2.05
N GLN A 91 4.20 5.42 -2.94
CA GLN A 91 4.25 5.18 -4.38
C GLN A 91 5.69 5.17 -4.89
N ARG A 92 6.55 6.08 -4.41
CA ARG A 92 7.97 6.10 -4.76
C ARG A 92 8.66 4.80 -4.35
N LEU A 93 8.41 4.35 -3.12
CA LEU A 93 8.98 3.10 -2.63
C LEU A 93 8.48 1.91 -3.45
N ARG A 94 7.20 1.88 -3.74
CA ARG A 94 6.57 0.82 -4.53
C ARG A 94 7.20 0.71 -5.92
N ILE A 95 7.39 1.85 -6.59
CA ILE A 95 8.03 1.89 -7.92
C ILE A 95 9.45 1.33 -7.84
N MET A 96 10.21 1.75 -6.82
CA MET A 96 11.57 1.26 -6.61
C MET A 96 11.59 -0.26 -6.40
N LEU A 97 10.67 -0.78 -5.58
CA LEU A 97 10.57 -2.22 -5.32
C LEU A 97 10.16 -3.00 -6.57
N GLU A 98 9.27 -2.45 -7.40
CA GLU A 98 8.88 -3.07 -8.66
C GLU A 98 10.06 -3.14 -9.63
N GLU A 99 10.86 -2.09 -9.73
CA GLU A 99 12.06 -2.07 -10.57
C GLU A 99 13.07 -3.11 -10.12
N ILE A 100 13.31 -3.21 -8.82
CA ILE A 100 14.23 -4.21 -8.26
C ILE A 100 13.71 -5.62 -8.54
N ASN A 101 12.42 -5.83 -8.34
CA ASN A 101 11.79 -7.12 -8.59
C ASN A 101 11.91 -7.54 -10.07
N ASP A 102 11.70 -6.59 -10.98
CA ASP A 102 11.84 -6.85 -12.43
C ASP A 102 13.26 -7.25 -12.79
N ILE A 103 14.26 -6.56 -12.25
CA ILE A 103 15.68 -6.87 -12.47
C ILE A 103 16.00 -8.29 -11.96
N LEU A 104 15.59 -8.61 -10.74
CA LEU A 104 15.81 -9.92 -10.15
C LEU A 104 15.12 -11.03 -10.95
N PHE A 105 13.89 -10.78 -11.38
CA PHE A 105 13.13 -11.75 -12.16
C PHE A 105 13.79 -12.03 -13.52
N LYS A 106 14.29 -11.01 -14.17
CA LYS A 106 15.03 -11.17 -15.43
C LYS A 106 16.29 -12.04 -15.24
N ASP A 107 17.06 -11.75 -14.18
CA ASP A 107 18.28 -12.50 -13.89
C ASP A 107 17.98 -13.97 -13.62
N ILE A 108 16.96 -14.24 -12.83
CA ILE A 108 16.53 -15.62 -12.53
C ILE A 108 16.07 -16.33 -13.78
N SER A 109 15.28 -15.66 -14.62
CA SER A 109 14.79 -16.23 -15.89
C SER A 109 15.94 -16.55 -16.85
N LEU A 110 16.94 -15.69 -16.94
CA LEU A 110 18.13 -15.92 -17.76
C LEU A 110 18.93 -17.11 -17.26
N ASP A 111 19.12 -17.21 -15.94
CA ASP A 111 19.84 -18.34 -15.33
C ASP A 111 19.13 -19.66 -15.59
N LEU A 112 17.80 -19.69 -15.48
CA LEU A 112 17.00 -20.88 -15.77
C LEU A 112 17.10 -21.28 -17.25
N CYS A 113 17.08 -20.31 -18.15
CA CYS A 113 17.25 -20.56 -19.58
C CYS A 113 18.63 -21.14 -19.89
N LYS A 114 19.67 -20.62 -19.25
CA LYS A 114 21.05 -21.15 -19.42
C LYS A 114 21.14 -22.57 -18.92
N LYS A 115 20.54 -22.89 -17.77
CA LYS A 115 20.54 -24.25 -17.23
C LYS A 115 19.83 -25.23 -18.15
N ASN A 116 18.72 -24.81 -18.75
CA ASN A 116 17.97 -25.66 -19.69
C ASN A 116 18.74 -25.91 -20.98
N LEU A 117 19.48 -24.92 -21.45
CA LEU A 117 20.30 -25.04 -22.67
C LEU A 117 21.51 -25.94 -22.46
N MET A 118 21.99 -26.05 -21.21
CA MET A 118 23.15 -26.90 -20.88
C MET A 118 22.77 -28.37 -20.64
N LYS A 119 21.51 -28.67 -20.60
CA LYS A 119 21.03 -30.04 -20.55
C LYS A 119 20.85 -30.62 -21.93
#